data_0226488be0478aaefa14bf77868e32f7
#
_entry.id   0226488be0478aaefa14bf77868e32f7
#
_cell.length_a   1.000
_cell.length_b   1.000
_cell.length_c   1.000
_cell.angle_alpha   90.00
_cell.angle_beta   90.00
_cell.angle_gamma   90.00
#
_symmetry.space_group_name_H-M   'P 1'
#
loop_
_entity.id
_entity.type
_entity.pdbx_description
1 polymer ?
#
loop_
_entity_poly.entity_id
_entity_poly.type
_entity_poly.pdbx_seq_one_letter_code
_entity_poly.pdbx_strand_id
1 'polypeptide(L)'
;MNEEKTMNFKTRIRMAAILLFMPVAVFAGQDQPVLTQLQHDWAVANYEMQGDEQVAAFEKLIERADAAVAAQKDSAELLIWNGIIKSSFAGVKGGLGALALVKEARKSLETALQLNDRALDGSAYTSLGTLYYQVPGWPVGFGSDKKAVELLHKALEINPDGIDPNYFYADYLLRKKQYEEAEQYLLKAQQAAPRPDRPVADEGRQQEILAALSLTREKLHRAGG
;
A
#
# COMPACT_ATOMS: atom_id res chain seq x y z
N MET A 1 62.01 15.53 71.36
CA MET A 1 60.70 15.60 71.92
C MET A 1 59.82 16.25 70.85
N ASN A 2 59.44 15.60 69.83
CA ASN A 2 58.31 15.89 68.97
C ASN A 2 58.28 14.85 67.94
N GLU A 3 57.28 13.94 67.99
CA GLU A 3 57.04 12.91 67.01
C GLU A 3 56.29 13.51 65.85
N GLU A 4 56.86 13.40 64.64
CA GLU A 4 56.19 13.66 63.37
C GLU A 4 55.38 12.50 62.99
N LYS A 5 54.06 12.61 62.93
CA LYS A 5 53.14 11.66 62.33
C LYS A 5 53.09 11.89 60.81
N THR A 6 53.70 11.02 60.08
CA THR A 6 53.57 10.96 58.61
C THR A 6 52.21 10.31 58.24
N MET A 7 51.35 11.13 57.67
CA MET A 7 50.04 10.70 57.17
C MET A 7 50.15 10.29 55.68
N ASN A 8 50.01 8.98 55.45
CA ASN A 8 50.09 8.39 54.14
C ASN A 8 48.74 8.51 53.41
N PHE A 9 48.64 9.45 52.45
CA PHE A 9 47.41 9.68 51.70
C PHE A 9 47.49 8.93 50.33
N LYS A 10 47.00 7.68 50.28
CA LYS A 10 46.79 6.97 49.00
C LYS A 10 45.47 7.39 48.41
N THR A 11 45.51 8.38 47.51
CA THR A 11 44.38 8.77 46.69
C THR A 11 44.07 7.72 45.64
N ARG A 12 43.02 6.93 45.82
CA ARG A 12 42.47 6.05 44.80
C ARG A 12 41.63 6.88 43.85
N ILE A 13 42.15 7.14 42.64
CA ILE A 13 41.39 7.66 41.52
C ILE A 13 40.45 6.56 41.04
N ARG A 14 39.16 6.71 41.36
CA ARG A 14 38.12 5.89 40.75
C ARG A 14 37.77 6.53 39.38
N MET A 15 38.25 5.93 38.29
CA MET A 15 37.79 6.22 36.93
C MET A 15 36.31 5.77 36.83
N ALA A 16 35.39 6.69 36.91
CA ALA A 16 34.00 6.47 36.54
C ALA A 16 33.92 6.48 35.01
N ALA A 17 33.72 5.31 34.42
CA ALA A 17 33.40 5.18 33.00
C ALA A 17 31.99 5.74 32.80
N ILE A 18 31.89 6.95 32.26
CA ILE A 18 30.64 7.52 31.82
C ILE A 18 30.32 6.81 30.46
N LEU A 19 29.45 5.80 30.53
CA LEU A 19 28.79 5.24 29.34
C LEU A 19 27.87 6.35 28.80
N LEU A 20 28.31 6.99 27.74
CA LEU A 20 27.47 7.88 26.93
C LEU A 20 26.42 6.99 26.24
N PHE A 21 25.24 6.89 26.84
CA PHE A 21 24.05 6.35 26.17
C PHE A 21 23.62 7.41 25.16
N MET A 22 24.09 7.29 23.91
CA MET A 22 23.47 8.02 22.80
C MET A 22 22.08 7.44 22.60
N PRO A 23 21.02 8.25 22.71
CA PRO A 23 19.71 7.78 22.31
C PRO A 23 19.77 7.51 20.80
N VAL A 24 19.59 6.27 20.40
CA VAL A 24 19.24 5.95 19.02
C VAL A 24 17.88 6.59 18.80
N ALA A 25 17.86 7.76 18.16
CA ALA A 25 16.64 8.37 17.69
C ALA A 25 16.02 7.40 16.65
N VAL A 26 15.00 6.69 17.07
CA VAL A 26 14.15 5.91 16.17
C VAL A 26 13.45 6.93 15.28
N PHE A 27 13.92 7.07 14.05
CA PHE A 27 13.33 7.92 13.00
C PHE A 27 12.02 7.33 12.44
N ALA A 28 11.19 6.73 13.26
CA ALA A 28 9.90 6.13 12.86
C ALA A 28 8.75 7.15 12.70
N GLY A 29 9.01 8.45 12.80
CA GLY A 29 7.93 9.45 12.91
C GLY A 29 7.83 10.50 11.81
N GLN A 30 8.72 10.53 10.82
CA GLN A 30 8.70 11.57 9.78
C GLN A 30 7.92 11.17 8.50
N ASP A 31 7.61 9.90 8.32
CA ASP A 31 6.91 9.37 7.15
C ASP A 31 5.40 9.61 7.22
N GLN A 32 4.85 9.62 8.40
CA GLN A 32 3.40 9.67 8.64
C GLN A 32 2.70 10.86 7.96
N PRO A 33 3.20 12.12 8.05
CA PRO A 33 2.53 13.25 7.41
C PRO A 33 2.55 13.17 5.88
N VAL A 34 3.68 12.75 5.28
CA VAL A 34 3.83 12.66 3.82
C VAL A 34 2.98 11.52 3.28
N LEU A 35 3.00 10.36 3.92
CA LEU A 35 2.19 9.21 3.55
C LEU A 35 0.70 9.53 3.62
N THR A 36 0.23 10.09 4.72
CA THR A 36 -1.18 10.49 4.90
C THR A 36 -1.63 11.48 3.84
N GLN A 37 -0.76 12.45 3.49
CA GLN A 37 -1.06 13.40 2.44
C GLN A 37 -1.14 12.75 1.05
N LEU A 38 -0.23 11.82 0.71
CA LEU A 38 -0.29 11.07 -0.55
C LEU A 38 -1.55 10.22 -0.64
N GLN A 39 -1.97 9.61 0.47
CA GLN A 39 -3.20 8.82 0.58
C GLN A 39 -4.45 9.65 0.35
N HIS A 40 -4.52 10.81 0.98
CA HIS A 40 -5.63 11.74 0.84
C HIS A 40 -5.73 12.27 -0.59
N ASP A 41 -4.63 12.81 -1.12
CA ASP A 41 -4.61 13.40 -2.46
C ASP A 41 -4.89 12.36 -3.56
N TRP A 42 -4.43 11.11 -3.36
CA TRP A 42 -4.80 10.01 -4.25
C TRP A 42 -6.31 9.75 -4.22
N ALA A 43 -6.93 9.74 -3.05
CA ALA A 43 -8.36 9.49 -2.93
C ALA A 43 -9.19 10.58 -3.63
N VAL A 44 -8.82 11.86 -3.43
CA VAL A 44 -9.43 12.99 -4.11
C VAL A 44 -9.24 12.88 -5.64
N ALA A 45 -8.01 12.64 -6.10
CA ALA A 45 -7.73 12.50 -7.53
C ALA A 45 -8.47 11.31 -8.17
N ASN A 46 -8.60 10.19 -7.42
CA ASN A 46 -9.19 8.96 -7.94
C ASN A 46 -10.73 8.98 -7.95
N TYR A 47 -11.36 9.61 -6.95
CA TYR A 47 -12.80 9.51 -6.74
C TYR A 47 -13.57 10.81 -6.97
N GLU A 48 -12.92 11.97 -6.86
CA GLU A 48 -13.60 13.27 -6.95
C GLU A 48 -13.24 14.06 -8.22
N MET A 49 -12.16 13.66 -8.94
CA MET A 49 -11.72 14.36 -10.16
C MET A 49 -11.95 13.51 -11.41
N GLN A 50 -12.08 14.17 -12.57
CA GLN A 50 -12.26 13.54 -13.88
C GLN A 50 -11.53 14.32 -14.99
N GLY A 51 -11.28 13.64 -16.11
CA GLY A 51 -10.71 14.27 -17.31
C GLY A 51 -9.32 14.87 -17.08
N ASP A 52 -9.08 16.05 -17.68
CA ASP A 52 -7.75 16.69 -17.65
C ASP A 52 -7.32 17.11 -16.25
N GLU A 53 -8.26 17.47 -15.37
CA GLU A 53 -7.98 17.79 -13.98
C GLU A 53 -7.43 16.57 -13.22
N GLN A 54 -8.06 15.42 -13.41
CA GLN A 54 -7.60 14.16 -12.83
C GLN A 54 -6.19 13.79 -13.32
N VAL A 55 -5.95 13.91 -14.63
CA VAL A 55 -4.64 13.67 -15.23
C VAL A 55 -3.57 14.55 -14.59
N ALA A 56 -3.81 15.87 -14.53
CA ALA A 56 -2.88 16.83 -13.95
C ALA A 56 -2.62 16.57 -12.44
N ALA A 57 -3.67 16.16 -11.70
CA ALA A 57 -3.54 15.80 -10.29
C ALA A 57 -2.64 14.56 -10.11
N PHE A 58 -2.84 13.50 -10.89
CA PHE A 58 -2.00 12.31 -10.84
C PHE A 58 -0.56 12.58 -11.25
N GLU A 59 -0.30 13.42 -12.25
CA GLU A 59 1.07 13.78 -12.65
C GLU A 59 1.83 14.42 -11.47
N LYS A 60 1.23 15.42 -10.81
CA LYS A 60 1.80 16.04 -9.61
C LYS A 60 1.97 15.06 -8.45
N LEU A 61 1.01 14.16 -8.30
CA LEU A 61 1.04 13.17 -7.22
C LEU A 61 2.18 12.16 -7.42
N ILE A 62 2.45 11.73 -8.65
CA ILE A 62 3.60 10.87 -8.99
C ILE A 62 4.92 11.58 -8.66
N GLU A 63 5.08 12.84 -9.05
CA GLU A 63 6.30 13.61 -8.74
C GLU A 63 6.56 13.65 -7.22
N ARG A 64 5.51 13.88 -6.43
CA ARG A 64 5.60 13.90 -4.96
C ARG A 64 5.90 12.54 -4.37
N ALA A 65 5.26 11.47 -4.88
CA ALA A 65 5.51 10.11 -4.44
C ALA A 65 6.94 9.65 -4.79
N ASP A 66 7.43 9.99 -5.98
CA ASP A 66 8.81 9.70 -6.38
C ASP A 66 9.82 10.45 -5.52
N ALA A 67 9.57 11.72 -5.20
CA ALA A 67 10.41 12.50 -4.29
C ALA A 67 10.43 11.91 -2.87
N ALA A 68 9.27 11.47 -2.35
CA ALA A 68 9.17 10.84 -1.05
C ALA A 68 9.97 9.53 -0.98
N VAL A 69 9.84 8.66 -1.99
CA VAL A 69 10.63 7.43 -2.09
C VAL A 69 12.13 7.73 -2.24
N ALA A 70 12.52 8.77 -2.98
CA ALA A 70 13.93 9.16 -3.13
C ALA A 70 14.54 9.63 -1.80
N ALA A 71 13.75 10.33 -0.97
CA ALA A 71 14.16 10.79 0.36
C ALA A 71 14.24 9.64 1.37
N GLN A 72 13.42 8.60 1.22
CA GLN A 72 13.27 7.51 2.19
C GLN A 72 13.14 6.16 1.48
N LYS A 73 14.28 5.68 0.96
CA LYS A 73 14.35 4.50 0.08
C LYS A 73 13.96 3.18 0.77
N ASP A 74 14.03 3.14 2.10
CA ASP A 74 13.76 1.95 2.91
C ASP A 74 12.35 1.96 3.51
N SER A 75 11.47 2.91 3.12
CA SER A 75 10.06 2.91 3.53
C SER A 75 9.24 2.03 2.59
N ALA A 76 8.81 0.87 3.10
CA ALA A 76 7.90 -0.02 2.40
C ALA A 76 6.56 0.67 2.11
N GLU A 77 6.06 1.48 3.04
CA GLU A 77 4.80 2.20 2.95
C GLU A 77 4.80 3.21 1.80
N LEU A 78 5.87 4.00 1.66
CA LEU A 78 6.01 4.95 0.57
C LEU A 78 6.15 4.25 -0.79
N LEU A 79 6.88 3.14 -0.84
CA LEU A 79 6.98 2.32 -2.05
C LEU A 79 5.63 1.71 -2.45
N ILE A 80 4.83 1.24 -1.49
CA ILE A 80 3.47 0.75 -1.74
C ILE A 80 2.63 1.86 -2.38
N TRP A 81 2.62 3.05 -1.78
CA TRP A 81 1.82 4.15 -2.29
C TRP A 81 2.33 4.71 -3.62
N ASN A 82 3.62 4.72 -3.85
CA ASN A 82 4.19 5.02 -5.16
C ASN A 82 3.65 4.03 -6.23
N GLY A 83 3.62 2.75 -5.90
CA GLY A 83 3.05 1.72 -6.77
C GLY A 83 1.55 1.89 -7.00
N ILE A 84 0.76 2.17 -5.95
CA ILE A 84 -0.69 2.39 -6.04
C ILE A 84 -1.00 3.61 -6.92
N ILE A 85 -0.33 4.74 -6.69
CA ILE A 85 -0.52 5.98 -7.45
C ILE A 85 -0.23 5.77 -8.93
N LYS A 86 0.91 5.16 -9.26
CA LYS A 86 1.28 4.85 -10.65
C LYS A 86 0.33 3.89 -11.32
N SER A 87 -0.17 2.88 -10.58
CA SER A 87 -1.16 1.93 -11.08
C SER A 87 -2.49 2.61 -11.41
N SER A 88 -2.98 3.46 -10.51
CA SER A 88 -4.21 4.22 -10.70
C SER A 88 -4.09 5.16 -11.90
N PHE A 89 -2.99 5.90 -12.00
CA PHE A 89 -2.76 6.77 -13.14
C PHE A 89 -2.64 6.02 -14.47
N ALA A 90 -2.08 4.82 -14.45
CA ALA A 90 -2.06 3.97 -15.66
C ALA A 90 -3.48 3.67 -16.17
N GLY A 91 -4.42 3.43 -15.26
CA GLY A 91 -5.83 3.25 -15.61
C GLY A 91 -6.48 4.50 -16.22
N VAL A 92 -6.19 5.68 -15.65
CA VAL A 92 -6.69 6.98 -16.15
C VAL A 92 -6.07 7.33 -17.51
N LYS A 93 -4.75 7.17 -17.66
CA LYS A 93 -4.01 7.55 -18.87
C LYS A 93 -4.28 6.64 -20.05
N GLY A 94 -4.39 5.34 -19.81
CA GLY A 94 -4.59 4.34 -20.87
C GLY A 94 -3.44 4.27 -21.88
N GLY A 95 -3.64 3.47 -22.94
CA GLY A 95 -2.72 3.39 -24.07
C GLY A 95 -1.29 2.92 -23.76
N LEU A 96 -0.33 3.26 -24.64
CA LEU A 96 1.06 2.84 -24.48
C LEU A 96 1.77 3.42 -23.26
N GLY A 97 1.38 4.63 -22.85
CA GLY A 97 1.94 5.29 -21.64
C GLY A 97 1.60 4.55 -20.34
N ALA A 98 0.47 3.87 -20.28
CA ALA A 98 0.06 3.06 -19.14
C ALA A 98 1.04 1.90 -18.87
N LEU A 99 1.59 1.29 -19.91
CA LEU A 99 2.50 0.14 -19.75
C LEU A 99 3.81 0.50 -19.05
N ALA A 100 4.34 1.70 -19.27
CA ALA A 100 5.52 2.18 -18.54
C ALA A 100 5.19 2.36 -17.06
N LEU A 101 4.06 3.01 -16.75
CA LEU A 101 3.61 3.26 -15.37
C LEU A 101 3.38 1.95 -14.60
N VAL A 102 2.72 0.95 -15.18
CA VAL A 102 2.49 -0.32 -14.48
C VAL A 102 3.78 -1.13 -14.26
N LYS A 103 4.79 -0.99 -15.12
CA LYS A 103 6.12 -1.60 -14.90
C LYS A 103 6.84 -0.93 -13.72
N GLU A 104 6.78 0.38 -13.62
CA GLU A 104 7.34 1.12 -12.48
C GLU A 104 6.59 0.79 -11.20
N ALA A 105 5.26 0.79 -11.22
CA ALA A 105 4.40 0.40 -10.10
C ALA A 105 4.76 -1.00 -9.59
N ARG A 106 4.88 -1.96 -10.49
CA ARG A 106 5.31 -3.31 -10.15
C ARG A 106 6.65 -3.33 -9.44
N LYS A 107 7.65 -2.60 -9.94
CA LYS A 107 8.98 -2.51 -9.32
C LYS A 107 8.90 -1.96 -7.89
N SER A 108 8.15 -0.88 -7.68
CA SER A 108 7.97 -0.30 -6.35
C SER A 108 7.31 -1.28 -5.38
N LEU A 109 6.25 -1.97 -5.81
CA LEU A 109 5.55 -2.96 -4.99
C LEU A 109 6.41 -4.21 -4.69
N GLU A 110 7.17 -4.71 -5.68
CA GLU A 110 8.10 -5.83 -5.47
C GLU A 110 9.22 -5.44 -4.48
N THR A 111 9.73 -4.20 -4.54
CA THR A 111 10.71 -3.70 -3.57
C THR A 111 10.10 -3.56 -2.18
N ALA A 112 8.87 -3.05 -2.07
CA ALA A 112 8.16 -2.96 -0.79
C ALA A 112 8.01 -4.33 -0.12
N LEU A 113 7.66 -5.38 -0.88
CA LEU A 113 7.56 -6.75 -0.37
C LEU A 113 8.88 -7.29 0.16
N GLN A 114 10.02 -6.88 -0.43
CA GLN A 114 11.35 -7.28 0.06
C GLN A 114 11.72 -6.59 1.37
N LEU A 115 11.26 -5.36 1.59
CA LEU A 115 11.53 -4.59 2.81
C LEU A 115 10.61 -5.00 3.96
N ASN A 116 9.32 -5.03 3.72
CA ASN A 116 8.30 -5.42 4.70
C ASN A 116 7.02 -5.89 3.99
N ASP A 117 6.83 -7.17 3.92
CA ASP A 117 5.71 -7.81 3.24
C ASP A 117 4.36 -7.64 3.96
N ARG A 118 4.40 -7.20 5.24
CA ARG A 118 3.20 -6.90 6.04
C ARG A 118 2.88 -5.41 6.14
N ALA A 119 3.69 -4.54 5.54
CA ALA A 119 3.43 -3.10 5.56
C ALA A 119 2.02 -2.79 5.04
N LEU A 120 1.34 -1.86 5.73
CA LEU A 120 -0.04 -1.45 5.42
C LEU A 120 -0.96 -2.67 5.23
N ASP A 121 -0.89 -3.62 6.16
CA ASP A 121 -1.73 -4.82 6.19
C ASP A 121 -1.69 -5.63 4.88
N GLY A 122 -0.49 -5.76 4.29
CA GLY A 122 -0.28 -6.52 3.07
C GLY A 122 -0.75 -5.83 1.78
N SER A 123 -0.91 -4.50 1.78
CA SER A 123 -1.38 -3.74 0.61
C SER A 123 -0.53 -3.94 -0.64
N ALA A 124 0.78 -4.24 -0.48
CA ALA A 124 1.64 -4.57 -1.63
C ALA A 124 1.18 -5.84 -2.35
N TYR A 125 0.73 -6.86 -1.63
CA TYR A 125 0.18 -8.08 -2.21
C TYR A 125 -1.12 -7.81 -2.96
N THR A 126 -2.04 -7.05 -2.36
CA THR A 126 -3.30 -6.65 -3.01
C THR A 126 -3.03 -5.91 -4.32
N SER A 127 -2.19 -4.88 -4.28
CA SER A 127 -1.91 -4.02 -5.43
C SER A 127 -1.16 -4.75 -6.53
N LEU A 128 -0.17 -5.56 -6.16
CA LEU A 128 0.61 -6.34 -7.12
C LEU A 128 -0.24 -7.46 -7.77
N GLY A 129 -1.09 -8.14 -6.98
CA GLY A 129 -2.06 -9.11 -7.48
C GLY A 129 -3.01 -8.48 -8.49
N THR A 130 -3.51 -7.28 -8.18
CA THR A 130 -4.36 -6.49 -9.09
C THR A 130 -3.65 -6.17 -10.40
N LEU A 131 -2.41 -5.72 -10.36
CA LEU A 131 -1.62 -5.48 -11.57
C LEU A 131 -1.50 -6.74 -12.42
N TYR A 132 -1.25 -7.90 -11.81
CA TYR A 132 -1.06 -9.15 -12.57
C TYR A 132 -2.30 -9.63 -13.30
N TYR A 133 -3.52 -9.34 -12.86
CA TYR A 133 -4.71 -9.72 -13.64
C TYR A 133 -5.24 -8.60 -14.54
N GLN A 134 -4.88 -7.33 -14.27
CA GLN A 134 -5.34 -6.21 -15.10
C GLN A 134 -4.43 -5.96 -16.31
N VAL A 135 -3.13 -6.15 -16.15
CA VAL A 135 -2.15 -5.95 -17.23
C VAL A 135 -2.20 -7.10 -18.22
N PRO A 136 -2.13 -6.83 -19.53
CA PRO A 136 -2.05 -7.90 -20.53
C PRO A 136 -0.87 -8.84 -20.28
N GLY A 137 -1.04 -10.11 -20.63
CA GLY A 137 0.04 -11.09 -20.57
C GLY A 137 1.08 -10.91 -21.69
N TRP A 138 2.08 -11.78 -21.67
CA TRP A 138 3.11 -11.80 -22.70
C TRP A 138 2.47 -12.00 -24.11
N PRO A 139 2.98 -11.36 -25.20
CA PRO A 139 4.20 -10.52 -25.29
C PRO A 139 4.01 -9.03 -24.95
N VAL A 140 2.80 -8.56 -24.71
CA VAL A 140 2.49 -7.14 -24.52
C VAL A 140 2.90 -6.65 -23.12
N GLY A 141 2.62 -7.44 -22.10
CA GLY A 141 2.86 -7.09 -20.71
C GLY A 141 3.32 -8.28 -19.86
N PHE A 142 3.16 -8.14 -18.56
CA PHE A 142 3.59 -9.13 -17.58
C PHE A 142 2.43 -9.85 -16.87
N GLY A 143 1.20 -9.63 -17.30
CA GLY A 143 0.00 -10.20 -16.69
C GLY A 143 0.06 -11.72 -16.54
N SER A 144 -0.48 -12.23 -15.42
CA SER A 144 -0.48 -13.64 -15.09
C SER A 144 -1.56 -13.94 -14.05
N ASP A 145 -2.61 -14.64 -14.45
CA ASP A 145 -3.66 -15.07 -13.52
C ASP A 145 -3.13 -15.91 -12.35
N LYS A 146 -2.16 -16.78 -12.63
CA LYS A 146 -1.53 -17.61 -11.59
C LYS A 146 -0.89 -16.74 -10.51
N LYS A 147 -0.09 -15.75 -10.90
CA LYS A 147 0.54 -14.83 -9.93
C LYS A 147 -0.49 -13.93 -9.25
N ALA A 148 -1.52 -13.50 -9.99
CA ALA A 148 -2.59 -12.70 -9.42
C ALA A 148 -3.27 -13.40 -8.24
N VAL A 149 -3.73 -14.62 -8.43
CA VAL A 149 -4.43 -15.38 -7.39
C VAL A 149 -3.53 -15.70 -6.20
N GLU A 150 -2.26 -16.07 -6.44
CA GLU A 150 -1.28 -16.31 -5.37
C GLU A 150 -1.10 -15.07 -4.47
N LEU A 151 -0.95 -13.90 -5.08
CA LEU A 151 -0.74 -12.63 -4.35
C LEU A 151 -2.02 -12.16 -3.64
N LEU A 152 -3.18 -12.26 -4.28
CA LEU A 152 -4.45 -11.88 -3.66
C LEU A 152 -4.80 -12.80 -2.47
N HIS A 153 -4.49 -14.10 -2.54
CA HIS A 153 -4.64 -14.98 -1.38
C HIS A 153 -3.70 -14.59 -0.25
N LYS A 154 -2.44 -14.20 -0.55
CA LYS A 154 -1.53 -13.67 0.47
C LYS A 154 -2.07 -12.41 1.15
N ALA A 155 -2.67 -11.51 0.38
CA ALA A 155 -3.33 -10.33 0.94
C ALA A 155 -4.47 -10.70 1.89
N LEU A 156 -5.31 -11.67 1.51
CA LEU A 156 -6.42 -12.17 2.34
C LEU A 156 -5.93 -12.93 3.59
N GLU A 157 -4.78 -13.66 3.51
CA GLU A 157 -4.17 -14.29 4.68
C GLU A 157 -3.69 -13.26 5.72
N ILE A 158 -3.20 -12.09 5.26
CA ILE A 158 -2.69 -11.03 6.13
C ILE A 158 -3.84 -10.19 6.69
N ASN A 159 -4.80 -9.84 5.84
CA ASN A 159 -5.92 -8.96 6.18
C ASN A 159 -7.26 -9.54 5.67
N PRO A 160 -7.79 -10.57 6.33
CA PRO A 160 -8.97 -11.30 5.87
C PRO A 160 -10.25 -10.47 5.87
N ASP A 161 -10.34 -9.45 6.72
CA ASP A 161 -11.52 -8.61 6.90
C ASP A 161 -11.34 -7.21 6.30
N GLY A 162 -10.22 -6.96 5.61
CA GLY A 162 -9.92 -5.68 5.00
C GLY A 162 -10.79 -5.39 3.77
N ILE A 163 -11.15 -4.11 3.58
CA ILE A 163 -11.97 -3.68 2.45
C ILE A 163 -11.29 -3.96 1.10
N ASP A 164 -10.03 -3.56 0.94
CA ASP A 164 -9.32 -3.66 -0.34
C ASP A 164 -8.98 -5.11 -0.74
N PRO A 165 -8.41 -6.00 0.12
CA PRO A 165 -8.11 -7.37 -0.28
C PRO A 165 -9.38 -8.15 -0.68
N ASN A 166 -10.50 -7.98 0.03
CA ASN A 166 -11.76 -8.63 -0.33
C ASN A 166 -12.35 -8.07 -1.63
N TYR A 167 -12.32 -6.74 -1.82
CA TYR A 167 -12.79 -6.13 -3.06
C TYR A 167 -12.00 -6.57 -4.28
N PHE A 168 -10.66 -6.50 -4.25
CA PHE A 168 -9.85 -6.84 -5.40
C PHE A 168 -9.83 -8.34 -5.72
N TYR A 169 -9.97 -9.19 -4.71
CA TYR A 169 -10.16 -10.61 -4.98
C TYR A 169 -11.53 -10.88 -5.64
N ALA A 170 -12.58 -10.20 -5.19
CA ALA A 170 -13.89 -10.28 -5.85
C ALA A 170 -13.85 -9.75 -7.29
N ASP A 171 -13.15 -8.64 -7.57
CA ASP A 171 -12.98 -8.13 -8.94
C ASP A 171 -12.28 -9.16 -9.85
N TYR A 172 -11.24 -9.83 -9.31
CA TYR A 172 -10.60 -10.95 -10.01
C TYR A 172 -11.60 -12.09 -10.32
N LEU A 173 -12.41 -12.50 -9.35
CA LEU A 173 -13.42 -13.55 -9.51
C LEU A 173 -14.50 -13.16 -10.53
N LEU A 174 -14.94 -11.90 -10.55
CA LEU A 174 -15.86 -11.37 -11.56
C LEU A 174 -15.30 -11.51 -12.97
N ARG A 175 -14.02 -11.21 -13.19
CA ARG A 175 -13.35 -11.43 -14.48
C ARG A 175 -13.29 -12.90 -14.88
N LYS A 176 -13.27 -13.80 -13.89
CA LYS A 176 -13.33 -15.26 -14.09
C LYS A 176 -14.75 -15.78 -14.21
N LYS A 177 -15.76 -14.91 -14.10
CA LYS A 177 -17.19 -15.24 -14.10
C LYS A 177 -17.60 -16.18 -12.96
N GLN A 178 -16.86 -16.13 -11.85
CA GLN A 178 -17.15 -16.86 -10.60
C GLN A 178 -18.04 -15.99 -9.72
N TYR A 179 -19.28 -15.78 -10.17
CA TYR A 179 -20.18 -14.76 -9.61
C TYR A 179 -20.63 -15.05 -8.17
N GLU A 180 -20.90 -16.31 -7.85
CA GLU A 180 -21.32 -16.71 -6.49
C GLU A 180 -20.22 -16.42 -5.46
N GLU A 181 -18.99 -16.78 -5.78
CA GLU A 181 -17.85 -16.54 -4.91
C GLU A 181 -17.52 -15.04 -4.85
N ALA A 182 -17.60 -14.34 -5.97
CA ALA A 182 -17.39 -12.88 -6.01
C ALA A 182 -18.37 -12.13 -5.10
N GLU A 183 -19.68 -12.53 -5.08
CA GLU A 183 -20.66 -11.91 -4.20
C GLU A 183 -20.27 -12.06 -2.73
N GLN A 184 -19.76 -13.21 -2.31
CA GLN A 184 -19.34 -13.44 -0.92
C GLN A 184 -18.21 -12.48 -0.50
N TYR A 185 -17.19 -12.30 -1.34
CA TYR A 185 -16.09 -11.39 -1.05
C TYR A 185 -16.51 -9.92 -1.14
N LEU A 186 -17.42 -9.56 -2.05
CA LEU A 186 -17.99 -8.21 -2.11
C LEU A 186 -18.77 -7.87 -0.84
N LEU A 187 -19.54 -8.82 -0.32
CA LEU A 187 -20.27 -8.63 0.95
C LEU A 187 -19.33 -8.48 2.15
N LYS A 188 -18.22 -9.23 2.18
CA LYS A 188 -17.18 -9.03 3.19
C LYS A 188 -16.53 -7.64 3.07
N ALA A 189 -16.20 -7.22 1.86
CA ALA A 189 -15.65 -5.89 1.61
C ALA A 189 -16.63 -4.78 2.04
N GLN A 190 -17.93 -4.97 1.80
CA GLN A 190 -18.96 -4.02 2.21
C GLN A 190 -19.07 -3.88 3.73
N GLN A 191 -18.85 -4.98 4.47
CA GLN A 191 -18.94 -5.02 5.94
C GLN A 191 -17.64 -4.67 6.64
N ALA A 192 -16.55 -4.41 5.88
CA ALA A 192 -15.26 -4.06 6.45
C ALA A 192 -15.35 -2.81 7.33
N ALA A 193 -14.58 -2.78 8.42
CA ALA A 193 -14.51 -1.63 9.30
C ALA A 193 -13.99 -0.39 8.57
N PRO A 194 -14.60 0.78 8.77
CA PRO A 194 -14.13 2.01 8.15
C PRO A 194 -12.74 2.40 8.67
N ARG A 195 -11.98 3.08 7.82
CA ARG A 195 -10.65 3.62 8.14
C ARG A 195 -10.79 5.12 8.47
N PRO A 196 -10.72 5.51 9.75
CA PRO A 196 -11.04 6.88 10.17
C PRO A 196 -10.17 7.96 9.53
N ASP A 197 -8.96 7.61 9.14
CA ASP A 197 -7.97 8.48 8.49
C ASP A 197 -8.10 8.53 6.95
N ARG A 198 -9.03 7.75 6.36
CA ARG A 198 -9.21 7.61 4.91
C ARG A 198 -10.66 7.69 4.43
N PRO A 199 -11.49 8.64 4.91
CA PRO A 199 -12.93 8.64 4.66
C PRO A 199 -13.28 8.75 3.16
N VAL A 200 -12.59 9.58 2.37
CA VAL A 200 -12.83 9.73 0.93
C VAL A 200 -12.54 8.43 0.17
N ALA A 201 -11.43 7.74 0.53
CA ALA A 201 -11.10 6.47 -0.08
C ALA A 201 -12.13 5.38 0.26
N ASP A 202 -12.62 5.35 1.50
CA ASP A 202 -13.63 4.39 1.93
C ASP A 202 -14.98 4.64 1.25
N GLU A 203 -15.40 5.89 1.15
CA GLU A 203 -16.64 6.24 0.44
C GLU A 203 -16.57 5.82 -1.03
N GLY A 204 -15.49 6.18 -1.74
CA GLY A 204 -15.30 5.78 -3.12
C GLY A 204 -15.28 4.26 -3.30
N ARG A 205 -14.58 3.53 -2.42
CA ARG A 205 -14.54 2.06 -2.47
C ARG A 205 -15.91 1.44 -2.19
N GLN A 206 -16.68 1.98 -1.26
CA GLN A 206 -18.05 1.49 -0.99
C GLN A 206 -18.95 1.68 -2.21
N GLN A 207 -18.84 2.77 -2.96
CA GLN A 207 -19.57 2.96 -4.21
C GLN A 207 -19.19 1.92 -5.27
N GLU A 208 -17.89 1.62 -5.43
CA GLU A 208 -17.42 0.56 -6.33
C GLU A 208 -17.93 -0.83 -5.91
N ILE A 209 -17.95 -1.14 -4.61
CA ILE A 209 -18.49 -2.40 -4.09
C ILE A 209 -19.98 -2.53 -4.40
N LEU A 210 -20.77 -1.47 -4.17
CA LEU A 210 -22.20 -1.48 -4.47
C LEU A 210 -22.48 -1.69 -5.96
N ALA A 211 -21.73 -1.03 -6.84
CA ALA A 211 -21.83 -1.22 -8.27
C ALA A 211 -21.49 -2.65 -8.69
N ALA A 212 -20.39 -3.22 -8.13
CA ALA A 212 -19.97 -4.58 -8.39
C ALA A 212 -21.02 -5.62 -7.89
N LEU A 213 -21.61 -5.42 -6.70
CA LEU A 213 -22.69 -6.26 -6.18
C LEU A 213 -23.93 -6.25 -7.09
N SER A 214 -24.33 -5.06 -7.57
CA SER A 214 -25.45 -4.94 -8.50
C SER A 214 -25.21 -5.73 -9.78
N LEU A 215 -24.02 -5.56 -10.39
CA LEU A 215 -23.63 -6.31 -11.58
C LEU A 215 -23.59 -7.81 -11.34
N THR A 216 -23.05 -8.25 -10.22
CA THR A 216 -22.91 -9.66 -9.86
C THR A 216 -24.29 -10.33 -9.77
N ARG A 217 -25.24 -9.70 -9.06
CA ARG A 217 -26.60 -10.19 -8.90
C ARG A 217 -27.37 -10.27 -10.23
N GLU A 218 -27.18 -9.28 -11.11
CA GLU A 218 -27.73 -9.34 -12.47
C GLU A 218 -27.22 -10.55 -13.23
N LYS A 219 -25.90 -10.86 -13.14
CA LYS A 219 -25.31 -12.01 -13.82
C LYS A 219 -25.82 -13.34 -13.25
N LEU A 220 -25.95 -13.44 -11.92
CA LEU A 220 -26.50 -14.63 -11.26
C LEU A 220 -27.95 -14.88 -11.68
N HIS A 221 -28.78 -13.85 -11.70
CA HIS A 221 -30.17 -13.97 -12.17
C HIS A 221 -30.28 -14.47 -13.61
N ARG A 222 -29.41 -13.99 -14.50
CA ARG A 222 -29.40 -14.41 -15.91
C ARG A 222 -28.87 -15.83 -16.12
N ALA A 223 -28.07 -16.35 -15.20
CA ALA A 223 -27.53 -17.70 -15.28
C ALA A 223 -28.46 -18.76 -14.69
N GLY A 224 -29.41 -18.37 -13.83
CA GLY A 224 -30.37 -19.27 -13.18
C GLY A 224 -31.75 -19.33 -13.84
N GLY A 225 -32.03 -18.54 -14.84
CA GLY A 225 -33.26 -18.55 -15.64
C GLY A 225 -33.02 -19.05 -17.05
#